data_f24c7086b6b268e745e7da16e6e43d14
#
_entry.id   f24c7086b6b268e745e7da16e6e43d14
#
_cell.length_a   1.000
_cell.length_b   1.000
_cell.length_c   1.000
_cell.angle_alpha   90.00
_cell.angle_beta   90.00
_cell.angle_gamma   90.00
#
_symmetry.space_group_name_H-M   'P 1'
#
loop_
_entity.id
_entity.type
_entity.pdbx_description
1 polymer ?
#
loop_
_entity_poly.entity_id
_entity_poly.type
_entity_poly.pdbx_seq_one_letter_code
_entity_poly.pdbx_strand_id
1 'polypeptide(L)'
;KHWEKMEIDIFINYLQDNVKKRYKDSIHDHKVLRRHKFRGFTNYEELKFIKFTFKNTYAMNQYVNILRRKLLILQLGKTKRKYDLYESNIEAFIRFIHIQNIDPAGWVQVEKTKYQIAEPARTYCQKEIEAQWKEVKAYDRKDIAPMLVASFDIECDSSHGDFPLAKKGYKKFANEV
;
A
#
# COMPACT_ATOMS: atom_id res chain seq x y z
N LYS A 1 3.07 -16.30 22.51
CA LYS A 1 3.68 -17.59 22.29
C LYS A 1 5.10 -17.39 21.75
N HIS A 2 6.03 -18.16 22.28
CA HIS A 2 7.41 -18.14 21.75
C HIS A 2 7.43 -19.00 20.48
N TRP A 3 7.73 -18.39 19.32
CA TRP A 3 7.97 -19.10 18.08
C TRP A 3 9.37 -19.72 18.10
N GLU A 4 9.44 -21.03 17.95
CA GLU A 4 10.70 -21.76 17.69
C GLU A 4 10.90 -21.92 16.18
N LYS A 5 12.13 -22.14 15.73
CA LYS A 5 12.45 -22.24 14.30
C LYS A 5 11.61 -23.33 13.61
N MET A 6 11.53 -24.50 14.22
CA MET A 6 10.76 -25.63 13.67
C MET A 6 9.25 -25.31 13.58
N GLU A 7 8.67 -24.58 14.56
CA GLU A 7 7.28 -24.16 14.52
C GLU A 7 7.01 -23.17 13.37
N ILE A 8 7.98 -22.33 13.04
CA ILE A 8 7.87 -21.36 11.93
C ILE A 8 7.87 -22.09 10.59
N ASP A 9 8.76 -23.06 10.41
CA ASP A 9 8.81 -23.85 9.18
C ASP A 9 7.51 -24.63 8.95
N ILE A 10 6.97 -25.28 9.98
CA ILE A 10 5.68 -25.94 9.95
C ILE A 10 4.56 -24.96 9.58
N PHE A 11 4.57 -23.77 10.16
CA PHE A 11 3.58 -22.74 9.89
C PHE A 11 3.64 -22.24 8.45
N ILE A 12 4.84 -21.99 7.93
CA ILE A 12 5.05 -21.56 6.54
C ILE A 12 4.59 -22.64 5.56
N ASN A 13 5.00 -23.88 5.78
CA ASN A 13 4.59 -25.01 4.94
C ASN A 13 3.06 -25.14 4.90
N TYR A 14 2.41 -25.05 6.06
CA TYR A 14 0.96 -25.04 6.13
C TYR A 14 0.34 -23.93 5.28
N LEU A 15 0.85 -22.72 5.37
CA LEU A 15 0.34 -21.59 4.57
C LEU A 15 0.53 -21.83 3.07
N GLN A 16 1.69 -22.33 2.66
CA GLN A 16 2.01 -22.65 1.27
C GLN A 16 1.13 -23.78 0.70
N ASP A 17 0.80 -24.77 1.50
CA ASP A 17 -0.08 -25.86 1.08
C ASP A 17 -1.56 -25.47 0.99
N ASN A 18 -1.97 -24.44 1.72
CA ASN A 18 -3.36 -23.94 1.73
C ASN A 18 -3.62 -22.74 0.82
N VAL A 19 -2.60 -22.22 0.15
CA VAL A 19 -2.76 -21.15 -0.84
C VAL A 19 -2.93 -21.76 -2.24
N LYS A 20 -3.53 -20.99 -3.17
CA LYS A 20 -3.63 -21.44 -4.58
C LYS A 20 -2.25 -21.74 -5.14
N LYS A 21 -2.12 -22.85 -5.88
CA LYS A 21 -0.85 -23.39 -6.41
C LYS A 21 0.05 -22.33 -7.03
N ARG A 22 -0.50 -21.40 -7.81
CA ARG A 22 0.25 -20.30 -8.46
C ARG A 22 0.94 -19.33 -7.49
N TYR A 23 0.55 -19.32 -6.21
CA TYR A 23 1.10 -18.43 -5.18
C TYR A 23 1.93 -19.18 -4.12
N LYS A 24 2.07 -20.52 -4.26
CA LYS A 24 2.76 -21.35 -3.27
C LYS A 24 4.16 -20.81 -2.95
N ASP A 25 4.93 -20.44 -3.96
CA ASP A 25 6.31 -19.98 -3.81
C ASP A 25 6.43 -18.45 -3.83
N SER A 26 5.38 -17.75 -3.35
CA SER A 26 5.34 -16.29 -3.38
C SER A 26 5.82 -15.63 -2.08
N ILE A 27 6.09 -16.38 -1.03
CA ILE A 27 6.84 -15.88 0.14
C ILE A 27 8.30 -15.75 -0.31
N HIS A 28 8.78 -14.52 -0.42
CA HIS A 28 10.15 -14.22 -0.84
C HIS A 28 11.13 -14.34 0.32
N ASP A 29 10.73 -13.86 1.51
CA ASP A 29 11.55 -13.88 2.72
C ASP A 29 10.65 -13.85 3.96
N HIS A 30 11.17 -14.34 5.08
CA HIS A 30 10.54 -14.19 6.38
C HIS A 30 11.58 -13.92 7.45
N LYS A 31 11.20 -13.11 8.45
CA LYS A 31 12.07 -12.78 9.58
C LYS A 31 11.29 -12.79 10.89
N VAL A 32 11.90 -13.28 11.94
CA VAL A 32 11.36 -13.14 13.30
C VAL A 32 11.85 -11.81 13.87
N LEU A 33 10.91 -10.99 14.28
CA LEU A 33 11.17 -9.69 14.89
C LEU A 33 10.64 -9.69 16.32
N ARG A 34 11.33 -8.99 17.20
CA ARG A 34 10.82 -8.65 18.53
C ARG A 34 10.33 -7.21 18.50
N ARG A 35 9.11 -6.97 18.96
CA ARG A 35 8.47 -5.66 18.95
C ARG A 35 7.43 -5.59 20.06
N HIS A 36 7.11 -4.38 20.48
CA HIS A 36 5.98 -4.10 21.36
C HIS A 36 4.71 -3.92 20.53
N LYS A 37 3.55 -4.32 21.07
CA LYS A 37 2.27 -3.96 20.44
C LYS A 37 1.99 -2.49 20.70
N PHE A 38 1.58 -1.77 19.65
CA PHE A 38 1.18 -0.39 19.79
C PHE A 38 -0.20 -0.25 20.45
N ARG A 39 -1.08 -1.23 20.23
CA ARG A 39 -2.47 -1.20 20.73
C ARG A 39 -2.67 -2.20 21.84
N GLY A 40 -3.40 -1.77 22.87
CA GLY A 40 -3.73 -2.57 24.05
C GLY A 40 -2.67 -2.45 25.13
N PHE A 41 -3.06 -2.74 26.38
CA PHE A 41 -2.14 -2.76 27.49
C PHE A 41 -1.36 -4.09 27.50
N THR A 42 -0.07 -4.03 27.31
CA THR A 42 0.83 -5.21 27.29
C THR A 42 1.97 -5.10 28.30
N ASN A 43 1.89 -4.13 29.19
CA ASN A 43 2.95 -3.85 30.17
C ASN A 43 4.35 -3.79 29.53
N TYR A 44 4.44 -3.20 28.33
CA TYR A 44 5.65 -3.13 27.51
C TYR A 44 6.30 -4.49 27.18
N GLU A 45 5.53 -5.58 27.25
CA GLU A 45 6.04 -6.90 26.88
C GLU A 45 6.51 -6.94 25.43
N GLU A 46 7.72 -7.45 25.24
CA GLU A 46 8.29 -7.67 23.92
C GLU A 46 7.79 -8.99 23.34
N LEU A 47 7.10 -8.94 22.24
CA LEU A 47 6.50 -10.08 21.56
C LEU A 47 7.27 -10.45 20.29
N LYS A 48 7.26 -11.73 19.95
CA LYS A 48 7.82 -12.23 18.69
C LYS A 48 6.78 -12.16 17.57
N PHE A 49 7.16 -11.53 16.46
CA PHE A 49 6.37 -11.42 15.23
C PHE A 49 7.10 -12.11 14.09
N ILE A 50 6.34 -12.74 13.19
CA ILE A 50 6.89 -13.23 11.93
C ILE A 50 6.56 -12.18 10.87
N LYS A 51 7.58 -11.53 10.31
CA LYS A 51 7.48 -10.63 9.18
C LYS A 51 7.61 -11.44 7.90
N PHE A 52 6.61 -11.40 7.04
CA PHE A 52 6.65 -11.97 5.70
C PHE A 52 6.92 -10.91 4.64
N THR A 53 7.73 -11.25 3.67
CA THR A 53 7.92 -10.48 2.44
C THR A 53 7.40 -11.29 1.27
N PHE A 54 6.53 -10.71 0.46
CA PHE A 54 5.89 -11.36 -0.67
C PHE A 54 6.41 -10.80 -2.00
N LYS A 55 6.37 -11.60 -3.07
CA LYS A 55 6.77 -11.18 -4.42
C LYS A 55 5.90 -10.04 -4.95
N ASN A 56 4.62 -9.99 -4.57
CA ASN A 56 3.68 -8.93 -4.95
C ASN A 56 2.48 -8.88 -4.00
N THR A 57 1.70 -7.81 -4.10
CA THR A 57 0.52 -7.55 -3.27
C THR A 57 -0.59 -8.59 -3.48
N TYR A 58 -0.77 -9.11 -4.69
CA TYR A 58 -1.78 -10.14 -4.96
C TYR A 58 -1.50 -11.43 -4.19
N ALA A 59 -0.23 -11.85 -4.18
CA ALA A 59 0.21 -12.99 -3.39
C ALA A 59 -0.03 -12.73 -1.90
N MET A 60 0.42 -11.59 -1.37
CA MET A 60 0.19 -11.21 0.02
C MET A 60 -1.27 -11.33 0.41
N ASN A 61 -2.19 -10.82 -0.40
CA ASN A 61 -3.62 -10.88 -0.13
C ASN A 61 -4.17 -12.30 -0.06
N GLN A 62 -3.63 -13.25 -0.84
CA GLN A 62 -4.04 -14.66 -0.74
C GLN A 62 -3.65 -15.26 0.61
N TYR A 63 -2.44 -14.99 1.10
CA TYR A 63 -2.00 -15.45 2.41
C TYR A 63 -2.75 -14.76 3.55
N VAL A 64 -2.99 -13.45 3.44
CA VAL A 64 -3.81 -12.68 4.40
C VAL A 64 -5.22 -13.27 4.53
N ASN A 65 -5.85 -13.68 3.43
CA ASN A 65 -7.17 -14.29 3.44
C ASN A 65 -7.21 -15.65 4.18
N ILE A 66 -6.12 -16.42 4.12
CA ILE A 66 -5.97 -17.64 4.91
C ILE A 66 -5.82 -17.28 6.40
N LEU A 67 -4.94 -16.35 6.71
CA LEU A 67 -4.60 -15.95 8.07
C LEU A 67 -5.73 -15.24 8.83
N ARG A 68 -6.70 -14.65 8.12
CA ARG A 68 -7.91 -14.06 8.73
C ARG A 68 -8.82 -15.10 9.37
N ARG A 69 -8.68 -16.36 8.99
CA ARG A 69 -9.47 -17.48 9.53
C ARG A 69 -8.79 -18.06 10.78
N LYS A 70 -9.56 -18.83 11.58
CA LYS A 70 -8.97 -19.67 12.62
C LYS A 70 -8.33 -20.89 11.96
N LEU A 71 -7.04 -21.06 12.12
CA LEU A 71 -6.27 -22.15 11.52
C LEU A 71 -6.11 -23.31 12.50
N LEU A 72 -6.26 -24.53 12.02
CA LEU A 72 -5.92 -25.75 12.73
C LEU A 72 -4.66 -26.34 12.08
N ILE A 73 -3.54 -26.24 12.78
CA ILE A 73 -2.27 -26.80 12.36
C ILE A 73 -1.92 -27.87 13.39
N LEU A 74 -2.18 -29.13 13.04
CA LEU A 74 -2.10 -30.25 13.96
C LEU A 74 -0.73 -30.38 14.62
N GLN A 75 0.34 -30.11 13.86
CA GLN A 75 1.72 -30.13 14.35
C GLN A 75 2.02 -29.03 15.38
N LEU A 76 1.23 -27.94 15.39
CA LEU A 76 1.36 -26.83 16.33
C LEU A 76 0.36 -26.87 17.48
N GLY A 77 -0.58 -27.81 17.44
CA GLY A 77 -1.57 -28.02 18.49
C GLY A 77 -2.93 -28.49 18.00
N LYS A 78 -3.73 -29.04 18.90
CA LYS A 78 -5.04 -29.64 18.62
C LYS A 78 -6.20 -28.62 18.54
N THR A 79 -5.95 -27.33 18.72
CA THR A 79 -7.01 -26.30 18.73
C THR A 79 -6.83 -25.30 17.61
N LYS A 80 -7.94 -24.85 17.03
CA LYS A 80 -7.92 -23.76 16.04
C LYS A 80 -7.43 -22.46 16.69
N ARG A 81 -6.49 -21.82 16.06
CA ARG A 81 -5.91 -20.54 16.51
C ARG A 81 -6.19 -19.42 15.51
N LYS A 82 -6.47 -18.23 16.02
CA LYS A 82 -6.49 -16.99 15.24
C LYS A 82 -5.16 -16.30 15.41
N TYR A 83 -4.59 -15.86 14.31
CA TYR A 83 -3.36 -15.08 14.29
C TYR A 83 -3.68 -13.62 14.04
N ASP A 84 -3.14 -12.74 14.85
CA ASP A 84 -3.29 -11.30 14.64
C ASP A 84 -2.41 -10.87 13.48
N LEU A 85 -2.98 -10.07 12.59
CA LEU A 85 -2.29 -9.51 11.44
C LEU A 85 -1.97 -8.03 11.69
N TYR A 86 -0.75 -7.67 11.41
CA TYR A 86 -0.26 -6.30 11.51
C TYR A 86 0.25 -5.83 10.16
N GLU A 87 0.03 -4.57 9.83
CA GLU A 87 0.49 -3.92 8.60
C GLU A 87 0.06 -4.64 7.29
N SER A 88 -0.94 -5.50 7.35
CA SER A 88 -1.41 -6.27 6.20
C SER A 88 -2.39 -5.52 5.29
N ASN A 89 -2.80 -4.33 5.69
CA ASN A 89 -3.74 -3.45 4.98
C ASN A 89 -3.14 -2.07 4.66
N ILE A 90 -1.84 -1.90 4.87
CA ILE A 90 -1.16 -0.66 4.51
C ILE A 90 -0.90 -0.69 3.02
N GLU A 91 -1.31 0.37 2.33
CA GLU A 91 -1.04 0.56 0.91
C GLU A 91 0.47 0.61 0.64
N ALA A 92 0.91 0.03 -0.48
CA ALA A 92 2.33 -0.09 -0.81
C ALA A 92 3.03 1.28 -0.89
N PHE A 93 2.33 2.29 -1.42
CA PHE A 93 2.85 3.65 -1.51
C PHE A 93 3.07 4.27 -0.11
N ILE A 94 2.09 4.17 0.77
CA ILE A 94 2.21 4.66 2.15
C ILE A 94 3.36 3.95 2.88
N ARG A 95 3.48 2.65 2.68
CA ARG A 95 4.59 1.88 3.25
C ARG A 95 5.95 2.33 2.71
N PHE A 96 6.03 2.61 1.41
CA PHE A 96 7.23 3.10 0.75
C PHE A 96 7.71 4.44 1.35
N ILE A 97 6.83 5.44 1.44
CA ILE A 97 7.19 6.75 2.02
C ILE A 97 7.63 6.63 3.47
N HIS A 98 6.99 5.76 4.28
CA HIS A 98 7.42 5.51 5.66
C HIS A 98 8.80 4.83 5.75
N ILE A 99 9.09 3.84 4.90
CA ILE A 99 10.38 3.13 4.92
C ILE A 99 11.52 4.06 4.48
N GLN A 100 11.26 4.93 3.50
CA GLN A 100 12.24 5.86 2.95
C GLN A 100 12.28 7.19 3.72
N ASN A 101 11.47 7.33 4.77
CA ASN A 101 11.36 8.55 5.57
C ASN A 101 11.10 9.80 4.71
N ILE A 102 10.20 9.65 3.73
CA ILE A 102 9.78 10.72 2.83
C ILE A 102 8.59 11.44 3.45
N ASP A 103 8.67 12.75 3.58
CA ASP A 103 7.54 13.56 4.04
C ASP A 103 6.44 13.60 2.98
N PRO A 104 5.15 13.62 3.38
CA PRO A 104 4.05 13.83 2.45
C PRO A 104 4.26 15.13 1.65
N ALA A 105 4.24 15.05 0.33
CA ALA A 105 4.58 16.14 -0.59
C ALA A 105 6.02 16.70 -0.43
N GLY A 106 6.90 15.95 0.24
CA GLY A 106 8.32 16.31 0.38
C GLY A 106 9.11 16.08 -0.90
N TRP A 107 10.27 16.70 -0.94
CA TRP A 107 11.22 16.52 -2.03
C TRP A 107 11.88 15.14 -1.96
N VAL A 108 12.09 14.55 -3.12
CA VAL A 108 12.82 13.29 -3.28
C VAL A 108 13.97 13.45 -4.25
N GLN A 109 14.99 12.64 -4.07
CA GLN A 109 16.13 12.58 -4.98
C GLN A 109 16.37 11.14 -5.45
N VAL A 110 16.79 11.03 -6.71
CA VAL A 110 17.28 9.79 -7.31
C VAL A 110 18.56 10.13 -8.05
N GLU A 111 19.62 9.36 -7.81
CA GLU A 111 20.88 9.55 -8.51
C GLU A 111 20.73 9.26 -10.01
N LYS A 112 21.41 10.07 -10.85
CA LYS A 112 21.30 9.99 -12.31
C LYS A 112 21.55 8.58 -12.89
N THR A 113 22.41 7.81 -12.25
CA THR A 113 22.76 6.45 -12.67
C THR A 113 21.79 5.37 -12.18
N LYS A 114 20.78 5.75 -11.37
CA LYS A 114 19.86 4.82 -10.68
C LYS A 114 18.43 4.88 -11.21
N TYR A 115 18.19 5.63 -12.26
CA TYR A 115 16.88 5.66 -12.93
C TYR A 115 17.03 5.57 -14.45
N GLN A 116 15.96 5.21 -15.11
CA GLN A 116 15.79 5.25 -16.55
C GLN A 116 14.62 6.18 -16.89
N ILE A 117 14.68 6.83 -18.05
CA ILE A 117 13.54 7.61 -18.54
C ILE A 117 12.50 6.60 -19.07
N ALA A 118 11.25 6.75 -18.66
CA ALA A 118 10.17 5.91 -19.13
C ALA A 118 9.80 6.28 -20.57
N GLU A 119 9.87 5.32 -21.47
CA GLU A 119 9.49 5.48 -22.87
C GLU A 119 8.55 4.32 -23.27
N PRO A 120 7.34 4.62 -23.80
CA PRO A 120 6.74 5.94 -23.94
C PRO A 120 6.28 6.52 -22.60
N ALA A 121 6.28 7.85 -22.48
CA ALA A 121 5.74 8.54 -21.32
C ALA A 121 4.23 8.25 -21.18
N ARG A 122 3.78 7.99 -19.95
CA ARG A 122 2.38 7.66 -19.63
C ARG A 122 1.64 8.82 -18.96
N THR A 123 2.37 9.87 -18.62
CA THR A 123 1.85 11.03 -17.89
C THR A 123 2.16 12.33 -18.62
N TYR A 124 1.52 13.43 -18.18
CA TYR A 124 1.78 14.78 -18.69
C TYR A 124 2.91 15.50 -17.91
N CYS A 125 3.67 14.77 -17.08
CA CYS A 125 4.79 15.34 -16.36
C CYS A 125 5.95 15.67 -17.31
N GLN A 126 6.79 16.63 -16.94
CA GLN A 126 7.96 17.04 -17.71
C GLN A 126 8.97 15.91 -17.89
N LYS A 127 9.03 15.00 -16.90
CA LYS A 127 9.86 13.79 -16.94
C LYS A 127 9.14 12.66 -16.20
N GLU A 128 9.16 11.49 -16.80
CA GLU A 128 8.75 10.25 -16.16
C GLU A 128 9.96 9.34 -16.08
N ILE A 129 10.22 8.82 -14.89
CA ILE A 129 11.40 7.98 -14.63
C ILE A 129 10.98 6.68 -13.96
N GLU A 130 11.71 5.61 -14.25
CA GLU A 130 11.62 4.34 -13.57
C GLU A 130 12.86 4.12 -12.72
N ALA A 131 12.68 3.86 -11.44
CA ALA A 131 13.75 3.60 -10.50
C ALA A 131 13.36 2.51 -9.51
N GLN A 132 14.35 1.83 -8.95
CA GLN A 132 14.11 0.93 -7.83
C GLN A 132 13.69 1.76 -6.61
N TRP A 133 12.65 1.32 -5.90
CA TRP A 133 12.12 2.07 -4.76
C TRP A 133 13.16 2.41 -3.68
N LYS A 134 14.21 1.60 -3.52
CA LYS A 134 15.32 1.82 -2.58
C LYS A 134 16.23 2.97 -2.97
N GLU A 135 16.22 3.35 -4.24
CA GLU A 135 17.06 4.43 -4.77
C GLU A 135 16.37 5.80 -4.69
N VAL A 136 15.06 5.81 -4.41
CA VAL A 136 14.29 7.04 -4.17
C VAL A 136 14.44 7.41 -2.70
N LYS A 137 15.10 8.51 -2.41
CA LYS A 137 15.42 8.95 -1.04
C LYS A 137 14.77 10.30 -0.76
N ALA A 138 14.45 10.54 0.51
CA ALA A 138 14.05 11.88 0.95
C ALA A 138 15.18 12.89 0.68
N TYR A 139 14.80 14.09 0.28
CA TYR A 139 15.72 15.21 0.09
C TYR A 139 15.30 16.36 0.99
N ASP A 140 16.18 16.76 1.90
CA ASP A 140 15.91 17.85 2.86
C ASP A 140 15.94 19.19 2.15
N ARG A 141 14.78 19.57 1.62
CA ARG A 141 14.55 20.85 0.95
C ARG A 141 13.20 21.39 1.39
N LYS A 142 13.18 22.65 1.82
CA LYS A 142 11.98 23.28 2.41
C LYS A 142 11.20 24.17 1.46
N ASP A 143 11.72 24.44 0.28
CA ASP A 143 11.02 25.25 -0.71
C ASP A 143 9.79 24.50 -1.25
N ILE A 144 8.76 25.25 -1.53
CA ILE A 144 7.59 24.75 -2.24
C ILE A 144 7.93 24.64 -3.72
N ALA A 145 7.60 23.50 -4.34
CA ALA A 145 7.76 23.36 -5.78
C ALA A 145 6.87 24.39 -6.50
N PRO A 146 7.38 25.03 -7.58
CA PRO A 146 6.56 25.95 -8.36
C PRO A 146 5.35 25.21 -8.93
N MET A 147 4.16 25.70 -8.59
CA MET A 147 2.89 25.17 -9.06
C MET A 147 2.27 26.11 -10.08
N LEU A 148 1.77 25.56 -11.18
CA LEU A 148 0.89 26.28 -12.08
C LEU A 148 -0.53 26.23 -11.51
N VAL A 149 -1.05 27.38 -11.10
CA VAL A 149 -2.41 27.48 -10.55
C VAL A 149 -3.30 28.14 -11.59
N ALA A 150 -4.34 27.46 -12.02
CA ALA A 150 -5.42 28.04 -12.82
C ALA A 150 -6.60 28.34 -11.91
N SER A 151 -7.03 29.60 -11.90
CA SER A 151 -8.30 30.00 -11.28
C SER A 151 -9.30 30.32 -12.40
N PHE A 152 -10.47 29.73 -12.31
CA PHE A 152 -11.54 29.98 -13.29
C PHE A 152 -12.86 30.12 -12.55
N ASP A 153 -13.74 30.94 -13.13
CA ASP A 153 -15.11 31.09 -12.71
C ASP A 153 -16.01 30.83 -13.91
N ILE A 154 -17.21 30.40 -13.66
CA ILE A 154 -18.20 30.13 -14.70
C ILE A 154 -19.35 31.10 -14.48
N GLU A 155 -19.52 32.02 -15.39
CA GLU A 155 -20.71 32.83 -15.48
C GLU A 155 -21.74 32.11 -16.35
N CYS A 156 -22.87 31.82 -15.74
CA CYS A 156 -24.00 31.19 -16.44
C CYS A 156 -25.07 32.23 -16.69
N ASP A 157 -25.39 32.45 -17.94
CA ASP A 157 -26.53 33.25 -18.37
C ASP A 157 -27.64 32.34 -18.95
N SER A 158 -28.86 32.80 -18.88
CA SER A 158 -30.00 32.14 -19.47
C SER A 158 -30.88 33.20 -20.12
N SER A 159 -31.16 33.04 -21.39
CA SER A 159 -32.10 33.90 -22.16
C SER A 159 -33.50 33.97 -21.54
N HIS A 160 -33.83 33.03 -20.66
CA HIS A 160 -35.11 32.92 -19.98
C HIS A 160 -35.06 33.28 -18.48
N GLY A 161 -33.95 33.80 -17.96
CA GLY A 161 -33.78 34.20 -16.57
C GLY A 161 -33.78 33.05 -15.54
N ASP A 162 -33.71 31.81 -16.01
CA ASP A 162 -33.70 30.63 -15.14
C ASP A 162 -32.29 30.32 -14.65
N PHE A 163 -32.12 30.26 -13.34
CA PHE A 163 -30.84 29.87 -12.77
C PHE A 163 -30.60 28.35 -12.91
N PRO A 164 -29.44 27.89 -13.40
CA PRO A 164 -29.12 26.47 -13.51
C PRO A 164 -29.02 25.84 -12.13
N LEU A 165 -30.03 25.10 -11.72
CA LEU A 165 -30.03 24.32 -10.49
C LEU A 165 -29.65 22.87 -10.82
N ALA A 166 -28.87 22.22 -9.97
CA ALA A 166 -28.40 20.83 -10.13
C ALA A 166 -29.55 19.81 -10.29
N LYS A 167 -30.78 20.17 -9.96
CA LYS A 167 -31.98 19.33 -10.09
C LYS A 167 -32.76 19.53 -11.38
N LYS A 168 -32.39 20.51 -12.21
CA LYS A 168 -33.08 20.78 -13.47
C LYS A 168 -32.50 19.91 -14.57
N GLY A 169 -33.36 19.34 -15.40
CA GLY A 169 -32.93 18.65 -16.61
C GLY A 169 -32.50 19.68 -17.67
N TYR A 170 -31.33 19.47 -18.26
CA TYR A 170 -30.74 20.35 -19.28
C TYR A 170 -31.30 20.17 -20.69
N LYS A 171 -32.54 19.65 -20.84
CA LYS A 171 -33.17 19.43 -22.15
C LYS A 171 -33.34 20.71 -22.97
N LYS A 172 -33.64 21.84 -22.30
CA LYS A 172 -33.75 23.14 -22.99
C LYS A 172 -32.40 23.55 -23.56
N PHE A 173 -31.34 23.49 -22.74
CA PHE A 173 -30.00 23.82 -23.17
C PHE A 173 -29.53 22.97 -24.36
N ALA A 174 -29.81 21.67 -24.32
CA ALA A 174 -29.46 20.76 -25.43
C ALA A 174 -30.24 21.02 -26.74
N ASN A 175 -31.34 21.78 -26.70
CA ASN A 175 -32.10 22.14 -27.88
C ASN A 175 -31.76 23.54 -28.41
N GLU A 176 -30.99 24.33 -27.63
CA GLU A 176 -30.57 25.69 -28.00
C GLU A 176 -29.15 25.74 -28.59
N VAL A 177 -28.40 24.61 -28.49
CA VAL A 177 -27.05 24.40 -29.05
C VAL A 177 -27.16 23.60 -30.36
#